data_5b561a57e4441cbbd6993bb3ded2e6b7
#
_entry.id   5b561a57e4441cbbd6993bb3ded2e6b7
#
_cell.length_a   1.000
_cell.length_b   1.000
_cell.length_c   1.000
_cell.angle_alpha   90.00
_cell.angle_beta   90.00
_cell.angle_gamma   90.00
#
_symmetry.space_group_name_H-M   'P 1'
#
loop_
_entity.id
_entity.type
_entity.pdbx_description
1 polymer ?
#
loop_
_entity_poly.entity_id
_entity_poly.type
_entity_poly.pdbx_seq_one_letter_code
_entity_poly.pdbx_strand_id
1 'polypeptide(L)'
;MKFKLDKYKLIHWLNIRKVTKHKFLLECDTGLEQMDLESSKMFFEISSSSINNIVNYLSLKEDQLAYSKLGHDEIGFIFQSKEELYKTKRLIKREGFDFYNYYTLPSPKGYVAPVILDILCPNEKLPKLNNGHFEAAITINLGPGPINGRWGKQINKLNFSVLESNLDDQTSWITGSSYFEPSYCPHTYSLASSQPAKILSYTVANTLDNFISDFNKLSQDQQINYEDSISKPLVERIISNQMSLLGFTEKTLAGTAELPLDIVSSFIKGDFDNLAMQLIKNLCSIMNLDFRVLLQPEITGDALGKTIFSVENSIKSKRIYKNIEWASAASSINSPDLTGSFLKVDNESDGTDLSNLDFMYFSKNSHYLVTSGNILFVSKNGNEVIEKLKLSKDDSLWVKPYQSHFFIGRGSLIKMSNGEGVDYTNDFSLGNLFDEQNTVKRAFKDNLGWGYD
;
A
#
# COMPACT_ATOMS: atom_id res chain seq x y z
N MET A 1 20.10 -18.21 -22.56
CA MET A 1 19.80 -16.97 -21.76
C MET A 1 20.43 -17.16 -20.39
N LYS A 2 21.05 -16.14 -19.80
CA LYS A 2 21.59 -16.25 -18.44
C LYS A 2 20.55 -15.79 -17.44
N PHE A 3 20.36 -16.56 -16.37
CA PHE A 3 19.47 -16.24 -15.26
C PHE A 3 20.25 -15.53 -14.15
N LYS A 4 19.71 -14.47 -13.59
CA LYS A 4 20.30 -13.78 -12.44
C LYS A 4 19.72 -14.36 -11.15
N LEU A 5 20.48 -15.22 -10.50
CA LEU A 5 20.15 -15.88 -9.24
C LEU A 5 20.49 -14.96 -8.08
N ASP A 6 19.51 -14.64 -7.24
CA ASP A 6 19.71 -13.88 -6.00
C ASP A 6 20.35 -14.78 -4.94
N LYS A 7 21.54 -14.39 -4.46
CA LYS A 7 22.29 -15.16 -3.47
C LYS A 7 21.53 -15.30 -2.14
N TYR A 8 20.94 -14.22 -1.65
CA TYR A 8 20.29 -14.22 -0.34
C TYR A 8 18.98 -14.99 -0.35
N LYS A 9 18.22 -14.92 -1.45
CA LYS A 9 17.05 -15.78 -1.66
C LYS A 9 17.44 -17.25 -1.71
N LEU A 10 18.52 -17.59 -2.39
CA LEU A 10 19.02 -18.98 -2.39
C LEU A 10 19.36 -19.45 -0.98
N ILE A 11 20.15 -18.67 -0.23
CA ILE A 11 20.52 -19.04 1.15
C ILE A 11 19.28 -19.17 2.05
N HIS A 12 18.33 -18.25 1.91
CA HIS A 12 17.04 -18.31 2.63
C HIS A 12 16.30 -19.63 2.36
N TRP A 13 16.20 -20.03 1.10
CA TRP A 13 15.51 -21.28 0.75
C TRP A 13 16.29 -22.53 1.17
N LEU A 14 17.61 -22.50 1.12
CA LEU A 14 18.43 -23.57 1.71
C LEU A 14 18.13 -23.73 3.21
N ASN A 15 18.03 -22.62 3.95
CA ASN A 15 17.67 -22.62 5.36
C ASN A 15 16.28 -23.22 5.60
N ILE A 16 15.28 -22.81 4.83
CA ILE A 16 13.91 -23.36 4.92
C ILE A 16 13.90 -24.87 4.66
N ARG A 17 14.64 -25.33 3.65
CA ARG A 17 14.72 -26.75 3.28
C ARG A 17 15.67 -27.56 4.14
N LYS A 18 16.37 -26.93 5.13
CA LYS A 18 17.35 -27.58 6.01
C LYS A 18 18.49 -28.23 5.21
N VAL A 19 18.92 -27.56 4.15
CA VAL A 19 20.03 -27.99 3.30
C VAL A 19 21.23 -27.08 3.60
N THR A 20 22.40 -27.66 3.92
CA THR A 20 23.63 -26.89 4.11
C THR A 20 24.17 -26.43 2.76
N LYS A 21 24.95 -25.34 2.77
CA LYS A 21 25.60 -24.84 1.54
C LYS A 21 26.49 -25.92 0.91
N HIS A 22 27.24 -26.64 1.75
CA HIS A 22 28.12 -27.73 1.31
C HIS A 22 27.33 -28.85 0.64
N LYS A 23 26.30 -29.37 1.29
CA LYS A 23 25.44 -30.44 0.76
C LYS A 23 24.79 -30.01 -0.57
N PHE A 24 24.29 -28.77 -0.65
CA PHE A 24 23.71 -28.21 -1.87
C PHE A 24 24.70 -28.23 -3.04
N LEU A 25 25.94 -27.78 -2.81
CA LEU A 25 26.96 -27.74 -3.84
C LEU A 25 27.44 -29.14 -4.29
N LEU A 26 27.36 -30.13 -3.40
CA LEU A 26 27.68 -31.52 -3.74
C LEU A 26 26.57 -32.22 -4.54
N GLU A 27 25.32 -31.95 -4.22
CA GLU A 27 24.17 -32.72 -4.73
C GLU A 27 23.48 -32.01 -5.93
N CYS A 28 23.64 -30.70 -6.07
CA CYS A 28 22.99 -29.92 -7.12
C CYS A 28 24.03 -29.38 -8.11
N ASP A 29 23.96 -29.85 -9.35
CA ASP A 29 24.84 -29.31 -10.42
C ASP A 29 24.42 -27.90 -10.81
N THR A 30 25.06 -26.92 -10.21
CA THR A 30 24.74 -25.50 -10.36
C THR A 30 25.81 -24.72 -11.12
N GLY A 31 27.02 -25.26 -11.20
CA GLY A 31 28.20 -24.51 -11.64
C GLY A 31 28.65 -23.41 -10.65
N LEU A 32 28.14 -23.40 -9.43
CA LEU A 32 28.56 -22.52 -8.33
C LEU A 32 29.57 -23.23 -7.45
N GLU A 33 30.50 -22.47 -6.89
CA GLU A 33 31.48 -22.93 -5.92
C GLU A 33 31.21 -22.35 -4.53
N GLN A 34 31.82 -22.90 -3.49
CA GLN A 34 31.67 -22.42 -2.11
C GLN A 34 32.07 -20.94 -1.99
N MET A 35 33.17 -20.56 -2.64
CA MET A 35 33.65 -19.15 -2.69
C MET A 35 32.62 -18.19 -3.27
N ASP A 36 31.75 -18.64 -4.18
CA ASP A 36 30.68 -17.81 -4.72
C ASP A 36 29.66 -17.47 -3.63
N LEU A 37 29.19 -18.45 -2.88
CA LEU A 37 28.21 -18.23 -1.83
C LEU A 37 28.75 -17.42 -0.64
N GLU A 38 30.06 -17.42 -0.44
CA GLU A 38 30.77 -16.63 0.59
C GLU A 38 31.14 -15.23 0.11
N SER A 39 31.11 -14.98 -1.20
CA SER A 39 31.51 -13.69 -1.81
C SER A 39 30.58 -12.54 -1.39
N SER A 40 31.02 -11.31 -1.60
CA SER A 40 30.19 -10.10 -1.42
C SER A 40 29.16 -9.87 -2.52
N LYS A 41 29.15 -10.69 -3.59
CA LYS A 41 28.19 -10.56 -4.69
C LYS A 41 26.76 -10.75 -4.22
N MET A 42 25.86 -9.95 -4.75
CA MET A 42 24.43 -10.05 -4.45
C MET A 42 23.71 -11.06 -5.35
N PHE A 43 24.23 -11.31 -6.54
CA PHE A 43 23.64 -12.25 -7.49
C PHE A 43 24.72 -12.96 -8.33
N PHE A 44 24.33 -14.08 -8.95
CA PHE A 44 25.13 -14.85 -9.90
C PHE A 44 24.41 -14.96 -11.24
N GLU A 45 25.18 -14.92 -12.32
CA GLU A 45 24.67 -15.25 -13.65
C GLU A 45 24.90 -16.74 -13.91
N ILE A 46 23.82 -17.52 -13.92
CA ILE A 46 23.86 -18.96 -14.14
C ILE A 46 23.15 -19.36 -15.43
N SER A 47 23.37 -20.58 -15.89
CA SER A 47 22.71 -21.13 -17.08
C SER A 47 21.24 -21.49 -16.82
N SER A 48 20.44 -21.62 -17.88
CA SER A 48 19.07 -22.12 -17.77
C SER A 48 19.02 -23.54 -17.24
N SER A 49 20.02 -24.38 -17.53
CA SER A 49 20.11 -25.72 -16.94
C SER A 49 20.36 -25.67 -15.43
N SER A 50 21.30 -24.81 -14.99
CA SER A 50 21.61 -24.65 -13.57
C SER A 50 20.40 -24.17 -12.76
N ILE A 51 19.65 -23.17 -13.24
CA ILE A 51 18.44 -22.74 -12.52
C ILE A 51 17.38 -23.85 -12.45
N ASN A 52 17.16 -24.61 -13.51
CA ASN A 52 16.26 -25.75 -13.50
C ASN A 52 16.68 -26.82 -12.46
N ASN A 53 17.98 -27.10 -12.36
CA ASN A 53 18.48 -28.01 -11.33
C ASN A 53 18.18 -27.51 -9.92
N ILE A 54 18.42 -26.22 -9.64
CA ILE A 54 18.18 -25.60 -8.34
C ILE A 54 16.69 -25.63 -7.98
N VAL A 55 15.79 -25.20 -8.89
CA VAL A 55 14.35 -25.16 -8.60
C VAL A 55 13.78 -26.55 -8.39
N ASN A 56 14.25 -27.56 -9.13
CA ASN A 56 13.85 -28.95 -8.93
C ASN A 56 14.38 -29.50 -7.59
N TYR A 57 15.64 -29.25 -7.26
CA TYR A 57 16.27 -29.72 -6.02
C TYR A 57 15.58 -29.13 -4.78
N LEU A 58 15.25 -27.83 -4.81
CA LEU A 58 14.61 -27.14 -3.69
C LEU A 58 13.07 -27.14 -3.74
N SER A 59 12.47 -27.69 -4.80
CA SER A 59 11.00 -27.63 -5.06
C SER A 59 10.48 -26.19 -5.04
N LEU A 60 11.03 -25.35 -5.90
CA LEU A 60 10.71 -23.93 -6.02
C LEU A 60 10.23 -23.57 -7.41
N LYS A 61 9.86 -22.29 -7.58
CA LYS A 61 9.69 -21.64 -8.88
C LYS A 61 10.88 -20.72 -9.14
N GLU A 62 11.16 -20.42 -10.41
CA GLU A 62 12.28 -19.54 -10.81
C GLU A 62 12.16 -18.13 -10.22
N ASP A 63 10.96 -17.56 -10.16
CA ASP A 63 10.69 -16.22 -9.63
C ASP A 63 11.05 -16.07 -8.15
N GLN A 64 10.97 -17.16 -7.38
CA GLN A 64 11.38 -17.20 -5.98
C GLN A 64 12.89 -17.06 -5.77
N LEU A 65 13.68 -17.26 -6.82
CA LEU A 65 15.14 -17.16 -6.81
C LEU A 65 15.67 -16.00 -7.67
N ALA A 66 14.80 -15.34 -8.44
CA ALA A 66 15.23 -14.28 -9.35
C ALA A 66 15.74 -13.06 -8.58
N TYR A 67 16.91 -12.57 -8.99
CA TYR A 67 17.42 -11.28 -8.56
C TYR A 67 16.66 -10.17 -9.30
N SER A 68 15.99 -9.34 -8.54
CA SER A 68 15.35 -8.13 -9.05
C SER A 68 16.13 -6.91 -8.56
N LYS A 69 16.88 -6.27 -9.43
CA LYS A 69 17.36 -4.93 -9.17
C LYS A 69 16.20 -3.99 -9.51
N LEU A 70 15.60 -3.37 -8.51
CA LEU A 70 14.73 -2.22 -8.75
C LEU A 70 15.62 -1.14 -9.35
N GLY A 71 15.33 -0.70 -10.58
CA GLY A 71 16.22 0.14 -11.38
C GLY A 71 16.60 1.50 -10.79
N HIS A 72 16.03 1.87 -9.64
CA HIS A 72 16.27 3.14 -8.95
C HIS A 72 16.68 2.95 -7.48
N ASP A 73 17.06 1.73 -7.07
CA ASP A 73 17.43 1.42 -5.69
C ASP A 73 18.62 2.23 -5.16
N GLU A 74 19.52 2.63 -6.05
CA GLU A 74 20.73 3.38 -5.67
C GLU A 74 20.42 4.84 -5.32
N ILE A 75 19.44 5.45 -5.98
CA ILE A 75 19.12 6.88 -5.83
C ILE A 75 17.99 7.11 -4.81
N GLY A 76 17.15 6.12 -4.56
CA GLY A 76 16.05 6.18 -3.58
C GLY A 76 14.81 6.94 -4.04
N PHE A 77 14.75 7.43 -5.29
CA PHE A 77 13.59 8.12 -5.85
C PHE A 77 13.54 8.00 -7.38
N ILE A 78 12.36 8.27 -7.95
CA ILE A 78 12.13 8.38 -9.40
C ILE A 78 11.54 9.76 -9.66
N PHE A 79 12.16 10.52 -10.53
CA PHE A 79 11.65 11.80 -11.02
C PHE A 79 10.96 11.60 -12.37
N GLN A 80 9.86 12.31 -12.58
CA GLN A 80 9.16 12.41 -13.85
C GLN A 80 8.82 13.86 -14.12
N SER A 81 9.36 14.41 -15.21
CA SER A 81 9.03 15.75 -15.63
C SER A 81 7.59 15.85 -16.15
N LYS A 82 7.06 17.06 -16.20
CA LYS A 82 5.77 17.37 -16.82
C LYS A 82 5.67 16.78 -18.24
N GLU A 83 6.69 16.95 -19.06
CA GLU A 83 6.73 16.45 -20.43
C GLU A 83 6.63 14.92 -20.48
N GLU A 84 7.31 14.24 -19.58
CA GLU A 84 7.24 12.77 -19.46
C GLU A 84 5.88 12.32 -18.95
N LEU A 85 5.30 13.00 -17.96
CA LEU A 85 3.94 12.74 -17.49
C LEU A 85 2.93 12.83 -18.65
N TYR A 86 2.98 13.90 -19.45
CA TYR A 86 2.05 14.07 -20.56
C TYR A 86 2.24 13.04 -21.69
N LYS A 87 3.43 12.43 -21.84
CA LYS A 87 3.66 11.30 -22.77
C LYS A 87 2.93 10.03 -22.35
N THR A 88 2.56 9.88 -21.06
CA THR A 88 1.79 8.72 -20.58
C THR A 88 0.31 8.79 -20.93
N LYS A 89 -0.15 9.88 -21.58
CA LYS A 89 -1.55 10.13 -21.91
C LYS A 89 -2.22 8.96 -22.60
N ARG A 90 -3.36 8.53 -22.05
CA ARG A 90 -4.29 7.59 -22.70
C ARG A 90 -5.70 8.16 -22.67
N LEU A 91 -6.36 8.19 -23.83
CA LEU A 91 -7.77 8.58 -23.91
C LEU A 91 -8.63 7.36 -23.56
N ILE A 92 -9.50 7.53 -22.58
CA ILE A 92 -10.50 6.52 -22.19
C ILE A 92 -11.85 6.96 -22.75
N LYS A 93 -12.46 6.06 -23.52
CA LYS A 93 -13.82 6.25 -24.08
C LYS A 93 -14.82 5.39 -23.32
N ARG A 94 -15.99 5.96 -23.05
CA ARG A 94 -17.14 5.24 -22.46
C ARG A 94 -18.43 5.71 -23.13
N GLU A 95 -19.36 4.80 -23.34
CA GLU A 95 -20.67 5.09 -23.91
C GLU A 95 -20.60 5.90 -25.23
N GLY A 96 -19.55 5.67 -26.03
CA GLY A 96 -19.38 6.30 -27.35
C GLY A 96 -18.79 7.72 -27.33
N PHE A 97 -18.37 8.24 -26.20
CA PHE A 97 -17.72 9.55 -26.10
C PHE A 97 -16.42 9.52 -25.29
N ASP A 98 -15.59 10.57 -25.46
CA ASP A 98 -14.36 10.76 -24.74
C ASP A 98 -14.68 11.06 -23.27
N PHE A 99 -14.12 10.24 -22.36
CA PHE A 99 -14.51 10.25 -20.95
C PHE A 99 -13.43 10.81 -20.04
N TYR A 100 -12.18 10.35 -20.19
CA TYR A 100 -11.01 10.90 -19.50
C TYR A 100 -9.79 10.94 -20.40
N ASN A 101 -8.89 11.91 -20.16
CA ASN A 101 -7.47 11.70 -20.40
C ASN A 101 -6.83 11.14 -19.13
N TYR A 102 -6.15 10.03 -19.25
CA TYR A 102 -5.54 9.29 -18.14
C TYR A 102 -4.03 9.45 -18.20
N TYR A 103 -3.39 9.86 -17.11
CA TYR A 103 -1.95 10.04 -16.99
C TYR A 103 -1.44 9.23 -15.79
N THR A 104 -0.23 8.67 -15.88
CA THR A 104 0.35 7.82 -14.83
C THR A 104 1.57 8.51 -14.23
N LEU A 105 1.60 8.66 -12.90
CA LEU A 105 2.73 9.17 -12.15
C LEU A 105 3.88 8.13 -12.10
N PRO A 106 5.11 8.53 -11.73
CA PRO A 106 6.24 7.62 -11.67
C PRO A 106 6.06 6.60 -10.54
N SER A 107 6.45 5.37 -10.80
CA SER A 107 6.46 4.28 -9.82
C SER A 107 7.49 3.22 -10.23
N PRO A 108 8.10 2.48 -9.30
CA PRO A 108 8.90 1.32 -9.62
C PRO A 108 8.09 0.29 -10.41
N LYS A 109 8.78 -0.50 -11.22
CA LYS A 109 8.13 -1.58 -11.97
C LYS A 109 7.48 -2.59 -11.02
N GLY A 110 6.20 -2.88 -11.26
CA GLY A 110 5.41 -3.80 -10.43
C GLY A 110 4.66 -3.13 -9.28
N TYR A 111 4.91 -1.85 -9.03
CA TYR A 111 4.18 -1.06 -8.04
C TYR A 111 3.01 -0.31 -8.68
N VAL A 112 1.95 -0.10 -7.92
CA VAL A 112 0.81 0.70 -8.35
C VAL A 112 1.22 2.17 -8.36
N ALA A 113 0.89 2.88 -9.42
CA ALA A 113 1.15 4.31 -9.56
C ALA A 113 -0.13 5.13 -9.33
N PRO A 114 -0.05 6.30 -8.70
CA PRO A 114 -1.14 7.27 -8.75
C PRO A 114 -1.42 7.71 -10.19
N VAL A 115 -2.64 8.12 -10.44
CA VAL A 115 -3.09 8.53 -11.77
C VAL A 115 -3.79 9.88 -11.74
N ILE A 116 -3.57 10.67 -12.78
CA ILE A 116 -4.34 11.89 -13.02
C ILE A 116 -5.37 11.60 -14.10
N LEU A 117 -6.61 12.03 -13.88
CA LEU A 117 -7.69 11.95 -14.84
C LEU A 117 -8.18 13.38 -15.15
N ASP A 118 -8.03 13.84 -16.42
CA ASP A 118 -8.79 14.98 -16.89
C ASP A 118 -10.20 14.53 -17.17
N ILE A 119 -11.18 15.12 -16.53
CA ILE A 119 -12.59 14.79 -16.74
C ILE A 119 -13.08 15.47 -18.03
N LEU A 120 -13.46 14.66 -19.02
CA LEU A 120 -13.98 15.15 -20.30
C LEU A 120 -15.50 15.02 -20.40
N CYS A 121 -16.11 14.22 -19.53
CA CYS A 121 -17.56 14.03 -19.50
C CYS A 121 -18.24 15.33 -19.06
N PRO A 122 -19.07 15.96 -19.92
CA PRO A 122 -19.72 17.23 -19.61
C PRO A 122 -20.77 17.09 -18.52
N ASN A 123 -21.13 18.20 -17.87
CA ASN A 123 -22.01 18.24 -16.70
C ASN A 123 -23.45 17.78 -16.98
N GLU A 124 -23.95 17.98 -18.15
CA GLU A 124 -25.30 17.54 -18.57
C GLU A 124 -25.41 16.04 -18.81
N LYS A 125 -24.29 15.31 -18.84
CA LYS A 125 -24.27 13.86 -18.98
C LYS A 125 -24.07 13.17 -17.63
N LEU A 126 -24.88 12.14 -17.39
CA LEU A 126 -24.76 11.27 -16.22
C LEU A 126 -24.38 9.86 -16.72
N PRO A 127 -23.09 9.58 -16.89
CA PRO A 127 -22.64 8.29 -17.38
C PRO A 127 -22.98 7.17 -16.40
N LYS A 128 -23.06 5.94 -16.90
CA LYS A 128 -23.24 4.74 -16.06
C LYS A 128 -22.09 4.60 -15.09
N LEU A 129 -22.38 4.00 -13.93
CA LEU A 129 -21.34 3.62 -12.98
C LEU A 129 -20.41 2.58 -13.63
N ASN A 130 -19.15 2.58 -13.23
CA ASN A 130 -18.26 1.44 -13.42
C ASN A 130 -18.64 0.30 -12.45
N ASN A 131 -17.94 -0.82 -12.53
CA ASN A 131 -18.16 -1.94 -11.62
C ASN A 131 -17.37 -1.83 -10.30
N GLY A 132 -16.69 -0.69 -10.09
CA GLY A 132 -15.69 -0.56 -9.02
C GLY A 132 -14.40 -1.31 -9.36
N HIS A 133 -13.44 -1.23 -8.47
CA HIS A 133 -12.18 -1.95 -8.53
C HIS A 133 -11.90 -2.63 -7.18
N PHE A 134 -11.02 -3.62 -7.21
CA PHE A 134 -10.73 -4.43 -6.03
C PHE A 134 -10.09 -3.61 -4.90
N GLU A 135 -9.23 -2.68 -5.27
CA GLU A 135 -8.50 -1.84 -4.32
C GLU A 135 -9.37 -0.69 -3.82
N ALA A 136 -9.22 -0.36 -2.53
CA ALA A 136 -9.72 0.91 -2.01
C ALA A 136 -8.90 2.07 -2.57
N ALA A 137 -9.48 3.27 -2.70
CA ALA A 137 -8.82 4.42 -3.30
C ALA A 137 -9.04 5.73 -2.55
N ILE A 138 -8.06 6.63 -2.66
CA ILE A 138 -8.22 8.05 -2.36
C ILE A 138 -8.22 8.83 -3.67
N THR A 139 -9.15 9.75 -3.79
CA THR A 139 -9.24 10.66 -4.93
C THR A 139 -9.32 12.10 -4.45
N ILE A 140 -8.54 12.99 -5.08
CA ILE A 140 -8.42 14.42 -4.75
C ILE A 140 -8.79 15.24 -5.98
N ASN A 141 -9.67 16.22 -5.84
CA ASN A 141 -9.91 17.20 -6.90
C ASN A 141 -8.72 18.16 -7.00
N LEU A 142 -8.08 18.19 -8.17
CA LEU A 142 -6.98 19.10 -8.50
C LEU A 142 -7.44 20.47 -9.01
N GLY A 143 -8.74 20.64 -9.20
CA GLY A 143 -9.31 21.83 -9.81
C GLY A 143 -9.04 21.95 -11.33
N PRO A 144 -9.23 23.13 -11.94
CA PRO A 144 -9.82 24.31 -11.31
C PRO A 144 -11.35 24.23 -11.12
N GLY A 145 -12.06 23.33 -11.82
CA GLY A 145 -13.50 23.19 -11.73
C GLY A 145 -13.95 22.15 -10.69
N PRO A 146 -15.21 22.24 -10.25
CA PRO A 146 -15.83 21.19 -9.43
C PRO A 146 -16.22 19.98 -10.29
N ILE A 147 -16.36 18.82 -9.63
CA ILE A 147 -16.64 17.53 -10.27
C ILE A 147 -17.88 16.89 -9.64
N ASN A 148 -18.80 16.44 -10.46
CA ASN A 148 -19.90 15.59 -10.03
C ASN A 148 -19.41 14.16 -9.87
N GLY A 149 -19.50 13.64 -8.65
CA GLY A 149 -19.23 12.23 -8.34
C GLY A 149 -20.53 11.49 -8.07
N ARG A 150 -20.63 10.26 -8.55
CA ARG A 150 -21.75 9.34 -8.31
C ARG A 150 -21.19 8.01 -7.85
N TRP A 151 -21.78 7.47 -6.78
CA TRP A 151 -21.38 6.20 -6.18
C TRP A 151 -22.60 5.34 -5.89
N GLY A 152 -22.43 4.02 -5.76
CA GLY A 152 -23.50 3.13 -5.36
C GLY A 152 -23.02 1.72 -5.09
N LYS A 153 -23.65 1.02 -4.12
CA LYS A 153 -23.50 -0.43 -3.93
C LYS A 153 -24.22 -1.22 -5.03
N GLN A 154 -25.32 -0.66 -5.49
CA GLN A 154 -26.13 -1.16 -6.58
C GLN A 154 -26.42 -0.02 -7.55
N ILE A 155 -26.50 -0.30 -8.83
CA ILE A 155 -26.69 0.72 -9.88
C ILE A 155 -27.94 1.59 -9.63
N ASN A 156 -28.99 1.04 -9.03
CA ASN A 156 -30.23 1.75 -8.73
C ASN A 156 -30.24 2.55 -7.41
N LYS A 157 -29.19 2.45 -6.59
CA LYS A 157 -29.02 3.19 -5.35
C LYS A 157 -27.80 4.08 -5.44
N LEU A 158 -27.98 5.27 -6.02
CA LEU A 158 -26.90 6.21 -6.27
C LEU A 158 -26.75 7.21 -5.13
N ASN A 159 -25.52 7.41 -4.69
CA ASN A 159 -25.13 8.54 -3.86
C ASN A 159 -24.39 9.56 -4.74
N PHE A 160 -24.87 10.79 -4.72
CA PHE A 160 -24.37 11.88 -5.53
C PHE A 160 -23.69 12.94 -4.64
N SER A 161 -22.53 13.40 -5.02
CA SER A 161 -21.83 14.47 -4.32
C SER A 161 -21.01 15.29 -5.28
N VAL A 162 -20.85 16.56 -4.98
CA VAL A 162 -19.93 17.44 -5.70
C VAL A 162 -18.59 17.47 -4.99
N LEU A 163 -17.53 17.17 -5.73
CA LEU A 163 -16.16 17.39 -5.28
C LEU A 163 -15.79 18.84 -5.63
N GLU A 164 -15.76 19.67 -4.64
CA GLU A 164 -15.48 21.10 -4.80
C GLU A 164 -14.00 21.33 -5.13
N SER A 165 -13.74 22.36 -5.94
CA SER A 165 -12.40 22.93 -6.10
C SER A 165 -12.22 24.10 -5.15
N ASN A 166 -10.98 24.35 -4.74
CA ASN A 166 -10.64 25.49 -3.89
C ASN A 166 -9.93 26.59 -4.73
N LEU A 167 -10.55 27.73 -4.83
CA LEU A 167 -10.04 28.90 -5.57
C LEU A 167 -9.62 30.05 -4.64
N ASP A 168 -9.61 29.84 -3.32
CA ASP A 168 -9.17 30.82 -2.34
C ASP A 168 -7.66 31.06 -2.45
N ASP A 169 -7.23 32.28 -2.71
CA ASP A 169 -5.82 32.64 -2.92
C ASP A 169 -4.92 32.32 -1.71
N GLN A 170 -5.46 32.33 -0.49
CA GLN A 170 -4.70 32.07 0.73
C GLN A 170 -4.56 30.57 1.02
N THR A 171 -5.52 29.77 0.58
CA THR A 171 -5.58 28.32 0.84
C THR A 171 -5.57 27.48 -0.43
N SER A 172 -5.36 28.09 -1.61
CA SER A 172 -5.38 27.42 -2.93
C SER A 172 -4.39 26.27 -3.09
N TRP A 173 -3.40 26.17 -2.19
CA TRP A 173 -2.50 25.00 -2.11
C TRP A 173 -3.22 23.73 -1.66
N ILE A 174 -4.42 23.84 -1.05
CA ILE A 174 -5.40 22.79 -0.87
C ILE A 174 -6.31 22.83 -2.09
N THR A 175 -6.06 22.01 -3.09
CA THR A 175 -6.65 22.17 -4.44
C THR A 175 -8.16 21.93 -4.50
N GLY A 176 -8.70 21.08 -3.62
CA GLY A 176 -10.12 20.77 -3.59
C GLY A 176 -10.48 19.69 -2.59
N SER A 177 -11.75 19.30 -2.61
CA SER A 177 -12.27 18.19 -1.82
C SER A 177 -11.63 16.87 -2.23
N SER A 178 -11.60 15.93 -1.30
CA SER A 178 -11.12 14.57 -1.52
C SER A 178 -12.11 13.55 -0.97
N TYR A 179 -11.98 12.31 -1.38
CA TYR A 179 -12.74 11.22 -0.79
C TYR A 179 -11.93 9.92 -0.75
N PHE A 180 -12.28 9.08 0.18
CA PHE A 180 -11.90 7.67 0.23
C PHE A 180 -13.06 6.82 -0.22
N GLU A 181 -12.81 5.80 -1.03
CA GLU A 181 -13.78 4.79 -1.41
C GLU A 181 -13.28 3.38 -1.10
N PRO A 182 -14.15 2.49 -0.59
CA PRO A 182 -13.80 1.10 -0.36
C PRO A 182 -13.76 0.30 -1.66
N SER A 183 -13.23 -0.93 -1.55
CA SER A 183 -13.21 -1.92 -2.64
C SER A 183 -14.60 -2.13 -3.25
N TYR A 184 -14.63 -2.32 -4.57
CA TYR A 184 -15.83 -2.60 -5.36
C TYR A 184 -16.98 -1.59 -5.17
N CYS A 185 -16.65 -0.33 -4.85
CA CYS A 185 -17.63 0.74 -4.85
C CYS A 185 -17.81 1.25 -6.29
N PRO A 186 -18.94 0.98 -6.95
CA PRO A 186 -19.20 1.49 -8.29
C PRO A 186 -19.29 3.02 -8.29
N HIS A 187 -18.61 3.65 -9.24
CA HIS A 187 -18.55 5.11 -9.31
C HIS A 187 -18.42 5.65 -10.73
N THR A 188 -18.66 6.94 -10.88
CA THR A 188 -18.43 7.66 -12.14
C THR A 188 -18.34 9.16 -11.89
N TYR A 189 -17.79 9.91 -12.85
CA TYR A 189 -17.62 11.35 -12.76
C TYR A 189 -18.11 12.06 -14.02
N SER A 190 -18.52 13.32 -13.82
CA SER A 190 -18.67 14.32 -14.90
C SER A 190 -18.23 15.67 -14.38
N LEU A 191 -17.99 16.62 -15.27
CA LEU A 191 -17.81 18.01 -14.86
C LEU A 191 -19.06 18.50 -14.12
N ALA A 192 -18.90 19.35 -13.11
CA ALA A 192 -20.04 19.99 -12.43
C ALA A 192 -20.32 21.39 -12.98
N SER A 193 -19.45 21.91 -13.85
CA SER A 193 -19.59 23.20 -14.52
C SER A 193 -18.92 23.16 -15.90
N SER A 194 -18.87 24.26 -16.60
CA SER A 194 -18.11 24.41 -17.87
C SER A 194 -16.60 24.52 -17.67
N GLN A 195 -16.12 24.62 -16.41
CA GLN A 195 -14.69 24.67 -16.12
C GLN A 195 -14.08 23.29 -16.27
N PRO A 196 -12.86 23.16 -16.84
CA PRO A 196 -12.13 21.91 -16.85
C PRO A 196 -11.78 21.47 -15.42
N ALA A 197 -11.72 20.17 -15.18
CA ALA A 197 -11.39 19.63 -13.88
C ALA A 197 -10.57 18.36 -13.99
N LYS A 198 -9.68 18.15 -13.02
CA LYS A 198 -8.82 16.98 -12.91
C LYS A 198 -8.94 16.36 -11.54
N ILE A 199 -8.74 15.05 -11.46
CA ILE A 199 -8.56 14.36 -10.20
C ILE A 199 -7.20 13.66 -10.17
N LEU A 200 -6.64 13.53 -8.97
CA LEU A 200 -5.53 12.64 -8.66
C LEU A 200 -6.11 11.49 -7.85
N SER A 201 -5.92 10.26 -8.32
CA SER A 201 -6.41 9.06 -7.66
C SER A 201 -5.27 8.08 -7.36
N TYR A 202 -5.32 7.43 -6.21
CA TYR A 202 -4.35 6.42 -5.81
C TYR A 202 -5.04 5.28 -5.07
N THR A 203 -4.70 4.05 -5.42
CA THR A 203 -5.25 2.85 -4.81
C THR A 203 -4.33 2.30 -3.73
N VAL A 204 -4.90 1.54 -2.78
CA VAL A 204 -4.13 0.83 -1.77
C VAL A 204 -3.25 -0.24 -2.43
N ALA A 205 -2.10 -0.52 -1.84
CA ALA A 205 -1.32 -1.69 -2.21
C ALA A 205 -2.13 -2.96 -1.95
N ASN A 206 -2.12 -3.86 -2.90
CA ASN A 206 -2.90 -5.10 -2.79
C ASN A 206 -2.08 -6.17 -2.05
N THR A 207 -2.34 -6.33 -0.76
CA THR A 207 -1.75 -7.40 0.06
C THR A 207 -2.44 -8.76 -0.15
N LEU A 208 -3.55 -8.78 -0.91
CA LEU A 208 -4.36 -9.97 -1.14
C LEU A 208 -4.01 -10.73 -2.44
N ASP A 209 -3.04 -10.29 -3.23
CA ASP A 209 -2.65 -10.94 -4.48
C ASP A 209 -2.30 -12.43 -4.28
N ASN A 210 -1.55 -12.73 -3.23
CA ASN A 210 -1.23 -14.12 -2.90
C ASN A 210 -2.47 -14.92 -2.52
N PHE A 211 -3.38 -14.31 -1.74
CA PHE A 211 -4.65 -14.94 -1.36
C PHE A 211 -5.52 -15.25 -2.59
N ILE A 212 -5.67 -14.29 -3.52
CA ILE A 212 -6.44 -14.51 -4.76
C ILE A 212 -5.81 -15.62 -5.59
N SER A 213 -4.48 -15.64 -5.72
CA SER A 213 -3.77 -16.70 -6.43
C SER A 213 -4.01 -18.07 -5.81
N ASP A 214 -4.04 -18.17 -4.49
CA ASP A 214 -4.28 -19.42 -3.79
C ASP A 214 -5.77 -19.80 -3.82
N PHE A 215 -6.69 -18.85 -3.71
CA PHE A 215 -8.12 -19.06 -3.84
C PHE A 215 -8.51 -19.66 -5.21
N ASN A 216 -7.88 -19.19 -6.28
CA ASN A 216 -8.09 -19.72 -7.62
C ASN A 216 -7.61 -21.18 -7.81
N LYS A 217 -6.82 -21.71 -6.87
CA LYS A 217 -6.41 -23.14 -6.86
C LYS A 217 -7.40 -24.05 -6.12
N LEU A 218 -8.35 -23.48 -5.40
CA LEU A 218 -9.38 -24.24 -4.69
C LEU A 218 -10.36 -24.89 -5.67
N SER A 219 -10.84 -26.07 -5.34
CA SER A 219 -11.96 -26.69 -6.06
C SER A 219 -13.26 -25.89 -5.84
N GLN A 220 -14.26 -26.11 -6.67
CA GLN A 220 -15.55 -25.44 -6.54
C GLN A 220 -16.18 -25.63 -5.15
N ASP A 221 -16.14 -26.85 -4.61
CA ASP A 221 -16.66 -27.14 -3.26
C ASP A 221 -15.90 -26.39 -2.17
N GLN A 222 -14.57 -26.27 -2.31
CA GLN A 222 -13.74 -25.51 -1.39
C GLN A 222 -14.03 -24.01 -1.46
N GLN A 223 -14.28 -23.47 -2.65
CA GLN A 223 -14.69 -22.08 -2.83
C GLN A 223 -16.04 -21.80 -2.15
N ILE A 224 -17.03 -22.68 -2.34
CA ILE A 224 -18.35 -22.58 -1.68
C ILE A 224 -18.19 -22.57 -0.15
N ASN A 225 -17.40 -23.49 0.40
CA ASN A 225 -17.15 -23.53 1.84
C ASN A 225 -16.48 -22.25 2.35
N TYR A 226 -15.59 -21.65 1.55
CA TYR A 226 -14.97 -20.37 1.90
C TYR A 226 -15.99 -19.22 1.84
N GLU A 227 -16.83 -19.17 0.80
CA GLU A 227 -17.91 -18.17 0.66
C GLU A 227 -18.91 -18.25 1.82
N ASP A 228 -19.29 -19.45 2.26
CA ASP A 228 -20.10 -19.64 3.46
C ASP A 228 -19.41 -19.11 4.71
N SER A 229 -18.10 -19.32 4.84
CA SER A 229 -17.33 -18.79 5.96
C SER A 229 -17.31 -17.26 5.96
N ILE A 230 -17.10 -16.60 4.82
CA ILE A 230 -17.06 -15.13 4.74
C ILE A 230 -18.44 -14.47 4.87
N SER A 231 -19.51 -15.23 4.79
CA SER A 231 -20.88 -14.70 5.06
C SER A 231 -21.09 -14.31 6.52
N LYS A 232 -20.30 -14.88 7.44
CA LYS A 232 -20.35 -14.55 8.86
C LYS A 232 -19.70 -13.21 9.17
N PRO A 233 -20.11 -12.51 10.26
CA PRO A 233 -19.38 -11.37 10.79
C PRO A 233 -17.90 -11.69 11.01
N LEU A 234 -17.00 -10.73 10.77
CA LEU A 234 -15.55 -10.96 10.77
C LEU A 234 -15.05 -11.60 12.08
N VAL A 235 -15.50 -11.08 13.24
CA VAL A 235 -15.09 -11.58 14.56
C VAL A 235 -15.55 -13.02 14.76
N GLU A 236 -16.82 -13.31 14.47
CA GLU A 236 -17.36 -14.67 14.55
C GLU A 236 -16.59 -15.65 13.65
N ARG A 237 -16.26 -15.21 12.44
CA ARG A 237 -15.46 -15.99 11.49
C ARG A 237 -14.07 -16.31 12.02
N ILE A 238 -13.35 -15.30 12.54
CA ILE A 238 -12.01 -15.48 13.09
C ILE A 238 -12.04 -16.50 14.24
N ILE A 239 -12.97 -16.34 15.20
CA ILE A 239 -13.09 -17.21 16.34
C ILE A 239 -13.49 -18.63 15.91
N SER A 240 -14.51 -18.76 15.06
CA SER A 240 -14.97 -20.06 14.56
C SER A 240 -13.90 -20.84 13.81
N ASN A 241 -13.12 -20.15 12.96
CA ASN A 241 -12.01 -20.77 12.25
C ASN A 241 -10.92 -21.26 13.21
N GLN A 242 -10.58 -20.46 14.21
CA GLN A 242 -9.57 -20.85 15.22
C GLN A 242 -10.06 -22.00 16.09
N MET A 243 -11.32 -21.99 16.51
CA MET A 243 -11.94 -23.12 17.23
C MET A 243 -11.88 -24.40 16.40
N SER A 244 -12.25 -24.31 15.12
CA SER A 244 -12.21 -25.46 14.20
C SER A 244 -10.78 -26.00 14.03
N LEU A 245 -9.79 -25.11 13.88
CA LEU A 245 -8.37 -25.47 13.75
C LEU A 245 -7.86 -26.25 14.97
N LEU A 246 -8.34 -25.89 16.17
CA LEU A 246 -7.90 -26.49 17.43
C LEU A 246 -8.85 -27.61 17.93
N GLY A 247 -9.93 -27.91 17.20
CA GLY A 247 -10.91 -28.93 17.57
C GLY A 247 -11.81 -28.54 18.74
N PHE A 248 -12.02 -27.26 19.00
CA PHE A 248 -12.98 -26.80 20.00
C PHE A 248 -14.40 -26.78 19.44
N THR A 249 -15.33 -27.24 20.24
CA THR A 249 -16.75 -26.89 20.15
C THR A 249 -17.06 -25.80 21.19
N GLU A 250 -18.18 -25.11 21.04
CA GLU A 250 -18.63 -24.15 22.05
C GLU A 250 -18.66 -24.77 23.45
N LYS A 251 -19.21 -25.99 23.58
CA LYS A 251 -19.27 -26.72 24.84
C LYS A 251 -17.90 -27.08 25.41
N THR A 252 -16.97 -27.51 24.57
CA THR A 252 -15.61 -27.86 25.03
C THR A 252 -14.81 -26.64 25.40
N LEU A 253 -14.97 -25.53 24.68
CA LEU A 253 -14.37 -24.25 25.03
C LEU A 253 -14.91 -23.72 26.37
N ALA A 254 -16.23 -23.79 26.59
CA ALA A 254 -16.88 -23.41 27.85
C ALA A 254 -16.34 -24.25 29.02
N GLY A 255 -16.24 -25.57 28.84
CA GLY A 255 -15.69 -26.46 29.86
C GLY A 255 -14.21 -26.20 30.15
N THR A 256 -13.38 -25.94 29.12
CA THR A 256 -11.96 -25.62 29.31
C THR A 256 -11.74 -24.27 29.99
N ALA A 257 -12.60 -23.30 29.70
CA ALA A 257 -12.54 -21.97 30.29
C ALA A 257 -13.22 -21.88 31.67
N GLU A 258 -13.92 -22.92 32.10
CA GLU A 258 -14.75 -22.94 33.31
C GLU A 258 -15.82 -21.82 33.34
N LEU A 259 -16.44 -21.56 32.17
CA LEU A 259 -17.37 -20.48 31.95
C LEU A 259 -18.77 -21.01 31.58
N PRO A 260 -19.83 -20.25 31.90
CA PRO A 260 -21.17 -20.49 31.38
C PRO A 260 -21.22 -20.49 29.85
N LEU A 261 -22.07 -21.35 29.27
CA LEU A 261 -22.16 -21.52 27.81
C LEU A 261 -22.62 -20.25 27.10
N ASP A 262 -23.51 -19.48 27.70
CA ASP A 262 -24.02 -18.22 27.18
C ASP A 262 -22.92 -17.14 27.06
N ILE A 263 -21.99 -17.09 28.00
CA ILE A 263 -20.81 -16.20 27.94
C ILE A 263 -19.93 -16.57 26.75
N VAL A 264 -19.65 -17.86 26.56
CA VAL A 264 -18.85 -18.33 25.45
C VAL A 264 -19.56 -18.11 24.10
N SER A 265 -20.89 -18.30 24.09
CA SER A 265 -21.73 -18.01 22.91
C SER A 265 -21.65 -16.54 22.49
N SER A 266 -21.77 -15.61 23.44
CA SER A 266 -21.63 -14.17 23.21
C SER A 266 -20.23 -13.84 22.67
N PHE A 267 -19.19 -14.42 23.28
CA PHE A 267 -17.82 -14.24 22.81
C PHE A 267 -17.62 -14.73 21.35
N ILE A 268 -18.15 -15.91 20.99
CA ILE A 268 -18.04 -16.45 19.62
C ILE A 268 -18.73 -15.54 18.61
N LYS A 269 -19.86 -14.97 18.95
CA LYS A 269 -20.62 -14.05 18.09
C LYS A 269 -19.98 -12.66 17.97
N GLY A 270 -18.98 -12.36 18.79
CA GLY A 270 -18.35 -11.03 18.82
C GLY A 270 -19.18 -9.99 19.60
N ASP A 271 -20.13 -10.44 20.42
CA ASP A 271 -20.89 -9.58 21.31
C ASP A 271 -20.09 -9.35 22.60
N PHE A 272 -19.25 -8.31 22.56
CA PHE A 272 -18.29 -8.00 23.63
C PHE A 272 -18.78 -6.96 24.63
N ASP A 273 -19.93 -6.33 24.41
CA ASP A 273 -20.44 -5.21 25.22
C ASP A 273 -20.50 -5.52 26.71
N ASN A 274 -20.85 -6.77 27.04
CA ASN A 274 -20.99 -7.23 28.41
C ASN A 274 -19.81 -8.11 28.89
N LEU A 275 -18.74 -8.22 28.11
CA LEU A 275 -17.57 -9.05 28.43
C LEU A 275 -16.40 -8.19 28.92
N ALA A 276 -15.86 -8.53 30.09
CA ALA A 276 -14.64 -7.91 30.56
C ALA A 276 -13.48 -8.21 29.61
N MET A 277 -12.65 -7.22 29.31
CA MET A 277 -11.48 -7.38 28.44
C MET A 277 -10.55 -8.51 28.89
N GLN A 278 -10.41 -8.73 30.19
CA GLN A 278 -9.60 -9.83 30.73
C GLN A 278 -10.18 -11.20 30.37
N LEU A 279 -11.51 -11.32 30.33
CA LEU A 279 -12.18 -12.54 29.91
C LEU A 279 -11.95 -12.85 28.43
N ILE A 280 -12.06 -11.82 27.59
CA ILE A 280 -11.74 -11.92 26.15
C ILE A 280 -10.29 -12.40 25.96
N LYS A 281 -9.31 -11.80 26.67
CA LYS A 281 -7.91 -12.20 26.63
C LYS A 281 -7.69 -13.66 27.06
N ASN A 282 -8.38 -14.11 28.11
CA ASN A 282 -8.28 -15.48 28.60
C ASN A 282 -8.82 -16.49 27.58
N LEU A 283 -10.00 -16.23 26.99
CA LEU A 283 -10.56 -17.09 25.95
C LEU A 283 -9.67 -17.14 24.71
N CYS A 284 -9.13 -15.99 24.29
CA CYS A 284 -8.16 -15.94 23.20
C CYS A 284 -6.89 -16.73 23.51
N SER A 285 -6.37 -16.64 24.74
CA SER A 285 -5.19 -17.40 25.17
C SER A 285 -5.41 -18.90 25.10
N ILE A 286 -6.57 -19.42 25.51
CA ILE A 286 -6.93 -20.84 25.38
C ILE A 286 -6.90 -21.28 23.92
N MET A 287 -7.30 -20.39 23.01
CA MET A 287 -7.36 -20.67 21.58
C MET A 287 -6.08 -20.31 20.81
N ASN A 288 -4.99 -19.91 21.48
CA ASN A 288 -3.79 -19.38 20.81
C ASN A 288 -4.12 -18.27 19.79
N LEU A 289 -5.06 -17.39 20.13
CA LEU A 289 -5.52 -16.28 19.28
C LEU A 289 -5.05 -14.95 19.87
N ASP A 290 -4.50 -14.09 19.04
CA ASP A 290 -4.20 -12.72 19.45
C ASP A 290 -5.51 -11.93 19.57
N PHE A 291 -5.88 -11.54 20.79
CA PHE A 291 -7.11 -10.80 21.04
C PHE A 291 -7.23 -9.49 20.26
N ARG A 292 -6.08 -8.89 19.85
CA ARG A 292 -6.05 -7.63 19.09
C ARG A 292 -6.73 -7.76 17.73
N VAL A 293 -6.71 -8.95 17.11
CA VAL A 293 -7.40 -9.19 15.83
C VAL A 293 -8.92 -9.17 15.95
N LEU A 294 -9.46 -9.23 17.16
CA LEU A 294 -10.89 -9.14 17.43
C LEU A 294 -11.35 -7.69 17.65
N LEU A 295 -10.41 -6.77 17.91
CA LEU A 295 -10.70 -5.35 18.13
C LEU A 295 -10.80 -4.64 16.78
N GLN A 296 -11.91 -4.84 16.10
CA GLN A 296 -12.13 -4.23 14.78
C GLN A 296 -12.42 -2.73 14.93
N PRO A 297 -11.87 -1.88 14.06
CA PRO A 297 -12.24 -0.48 14.01
C PRO A 297 -13.71 -0.36 13.56
N GLU A 298 -14.41 0.65 14.07
CA GLU A 298 -15.73 1.00 13.57
C GLU A 298 -15.66 1.34 12.07
N ILE A 299 -16.65 0.90 11.31
CA ILE A 299 -16.76 1.26 9.90
C ILE A 299 -17.07 2.76 9.83
N THR A 300 -16.12 3.54 9.32
CA THR A 300 -16.29 4.98 9.09
C THR A 300 -16.80 5.24 7.68
N GLY A 301 -17.55 6.32 7.51
CA GLY A 301 -18.09 6.74 6.24
C GLY A 301 -19.61 6.67 6.13
N ASP A 302 -20.12 6.90 4.94
CA ASP A 302 -21.55 6.79 4.64
C ASP A 302 -22.00 5.32 4.46
N ALA A 303 -23.25 5.12 4.06
CA ALA A 303 -23.81 3.78 3.83
C ALA A 303 -23.07 2.94 2.77
N LEU A 304 -22.19 3.56 1.99
CA LEU A 304 -21.31 2.90 1.01
C LEU A 304 -19.92 2.62 1.57
N GLY A 305 -19.60 3.09 2.79
CA GLY A 305 -18.25 3.09 3.34
C GLY A 305 -17.35 4.19 2.77
N LYS A 306 -17.92 5.13 2.00
CA LYS A 306 -17.22 6.27 1.42
C LYS A 306 -17.10 7.40 2.44
N THR A 307 -15.94 8.02 2.51
CA THR A 307 -15.69 9.21 3.34
C THR A 307 -15.31 10.39 2.46
N ILE A 308 -16.11 11.45 2.48
CA ILE A 308 -15.76 12.72 1.83
C ILE A 308 -15.09 13.64 2.84
N PHE A 309 -14.01 14.27 2.41
CA PHE A 309 -13.27 15.28 3.16
C PHE A 309 -13.31 16.59 2.40
N SER A 310 -14.07 17.55 2.92
CA SER A 310 -14.27 18.84 2.29
C SER A 310 -13.01 19.71 2.34
N VAL A 311 -12.97 20.76 1.52
CA VAL A 311 -11.90 21.79 1.58
C VAL A 311 -11.80 22.37 2.99
N GLU A 312 -12.94 22.66 3.63
CA GLU A 312 -12.99 23.20 5.00
C GLU A 312 -12.34 22.24 6.01
N ASN A 313 -12.61 20.93 5.90
CA ASN A 313 -11.99 19.92 6.75
C ASN A 313 -10.47 19.87 6.54
N SER A 314 -10.01 19.97 5.29
CA SER A 314 -8.58 20.05 4.98
C SER A 314 -7.95 21.30 5.61
N ILE A 315 -8.60 22.45 5.50
CA ILE A 315 -8.15 23.73 6.11
C ILE A 315 -8.05 23.58 7.65
N LYS A 316 -9.05 22.99 8.29
CA LYS A 316 -9.06 22.76 9.75
C LYS A 316 -7.96 21.79 10.21
N SER A 317 -7.47 20.92 9.34
CA SER A 317 -6.43 19.94 9.63
C SER A 317 -5.00 20.49 9.48
N LYS A 318 -4.82 21.77 9.20
CA LYS A 318 -3.53 22.41 8.99
C LYS A 318 -2.59 22.20 10.19
N ARG A 319 -1.34 21.88 9.89
CA ARG A 319 -0.27 21.69 10.86
C ARG A 319 1.09 21.94 10.23
N ILE A 320 2.08 22.24 11.04
CA ILE A 320 3.47 22.37 10.59
C ILE A 320 4.24 21.11 10.97
N TYR A 321 4.91 20.52 10.00
CA TYR A 321 5.83 19.40 10.20
C TYR A 321 7.07 19.61 9.34
N LYS A 322 8.25 19.61 9.96
CA LYS A 322 9.53 19.82 9.25
C LYS A 322 9.54 21.10 8.43
N ASN A 323 9.09 22.21 9.01
CA ASN A 323 9.01 23.54 8.38
C ASN A 323 8.20 23.59 7.07
N ILE A 324 7.29 22.65 6.88
CA ILE A 324 6.35 22.58 5.78
C ILE A 324 4.93 22.61 6.38
N GLU A 325 4.03 23.41 5.80
CA GLU A 325 2.62 23.42 6.20
C GLU A 325 1.90 22.23 5.52
N TRP A 326 1.19 21.44 6.31
CA TRP A 326 0.47 20.24 5.89
C TRP A 326 -1.02 20.40 6.12
N ALA A 327 -1.82 19.79 5.23
CA ALA A 327 -3.26 19.59 5.44
C ALA A 327 -3.63 18.18 4.99
N SER A 328 -4.58 17.55 5.67
CA SER A 328 -5.01 16.19 5.35
C SER A 328 -5.95 16.18 4.15
N ALA A 329 -5.87 15.13 3.36
CA ALA A 329 -6.93 14.68 2.46
C ALA A 329 -7.77 13.60 3.16
N ALA A 330 -8.76 13.02 2.46
CA ALA A 330 -9.55 11.91 2.94
C ALA A 330 -8.67 10.72 3.33
N SER A 331 -9.11 9.97 4.31
CA SER A 331 -8.43 8.75 4.79
C SER A 331 -9.46 7.80 5.40
N SER A 332 -9.04 6.56 5.65
CA SER A 332 -9.86 5.58 6.35
C SER A 332 -8.99 4.81 7.35
N ILE A 333 -9.56 4.56 8.55
CA ILE A 333 -8.92 3.71 9.56
C ILE A 333 -8.78 2.26 9.09
N ASN A 334 -9.60 1.83 8.13
CA ASN A 334 -9.55 0.49 7.54
C ASN A 334 -8.44 0.33 6.49
N SER A 335 -7.81 1.44 6.08
CA SER A 335 -6.69 1.46 5.12
C SER A 335 -5.68 2.52 5.57
N PRO A 336 -5.01 2.34 6.72
CA PRO A 336 -4.20 3.37 7.37
C PRO A 336 -2.95 3.75 6.57
N ASP A 337 -2.49 2.88 5.68
CA ASP A 337 -1.35 3.15 4.81
C ASP A 337 -1.72 4.00 3.60
N LEU A 338 -2.99 3.97 3.17
CA LEU A 338 -3.48 4.79 2.07
C LEU A 338 -3.79 6.20 2.56
N THR A 339 -2.85 7.11 2.31
CA THR A 339 -2.93 8.49 2.82
C THR A 339 -2.71 9.52 1.73
N GLY A 340 -3.38 10.66 1.87
CA GLY A 340 -3.17 11.86 1.06
C GLY A 340 -2.95 13.09 1.94
N SER A 341 -2.10 14.00 1.49
CA SER A 341 -1.85 15.27 2.16
C SER A 341 -1.52 16.36 1.16
N PHE A 342 -1.99 17.55 1.42
CA PHE A 342 -1.55 18.78 0.77
C PHE A 342 -0.37 19.36 1.54
N LEU A 343 0.63 19.86 0.83
CA LEU A 343 1.84 20.45 1.40
C LEU A 343 2.05 21.84 0.80
N LYS A 344 2.34 22.83 1.66
CA LYS A 344 2.80 24.15 1.25
C LYS A 344 4.23 24.33 1.71
N VAL A 345 5.12 24.51 0.76
CA VAL A 345 6.52 24.85 0.97
C VAL A 345 6.65 26.36 0.87
N ASP A 346 7.12 27.01 1.92
CA ASP A 346 7.39 28.45 1.97
C ASP A 346 8.59 28.67 2.89
N ASN A 347 9.76 28.28 2.40
CA ASN A 347 11.01 28.42 3.14
C ASN A 347 12.08 29.00 2.22
N GLU A 348 12.76 30.03 2.72
CA GLU A 348 13.81 30.75 1.98
C GLU A 348 15.18 30.18 2.36
N SER A 349 15.48 28.95 1.94
CA SER A 349 16.86 28.51 1.87
C SER A 349 17.32 28.62 0.42
N ASP A 350 18.49 29.24 0.20
CA ASP A 350 19.10 29.27 -1.12
C ASP A 350 19.70 27.90 -1.53
N GLY A 351 19.55 26.89 -0.65
CA GLY A 351 20.04 25.54 -0.86
C GLY A 351 21.56 25.41 -0.76
N THR A 352 22.27 26.44 -0.30
CA THR A 352 23.72 26.43 -0.13
C THR A 352 24.13 25.84 1.22
N ASP A 353 23.41 26.18 2.30
CA ASP A 353 23.59 25.57 3.61
C ASP A 353 22.47 24.56 3.91
N LEU A 354 22.80 23.27 3.77
CA LEU A 354 21.90 22.16 4.02
C LEU A 354 22.03 21.58 5.45
N SER A 355 22.94 22.11 6.26
CA SER A 355 23.24 21.57 7.59
C SER A 355 22.08 21.72 8.57
N ASN A 356 21.28 22.78 8.39
CA ASN A 356 20.14 23.14 9.25
C ASN A 356 18.78 22.66 8.70
N LEU A 357 18.75 21.90 7.60
CA LEU A 357 17.51 21.39 7.05
C LEU A 357 17.00 20.21 7.88
N ASP A 358 15.73 20.27 8.22
CA ASP A 358 15.04 19.24 8.98
C ASP A 358 14.51 18.16 8.06
N PHE A 359 15.41 17.32 7.52
CA PHE A 359 15.07 16.25 6.59
C PHE A 359 13.97 15.33 7.12
N MET A 360 13.10 14.88 6.24
CA MET A 360 12.04 13.93 6.54
C MET A 360 12.29 12.60 5.83
N TYR A 361 11.79 11.54 6.42
CA TYR A 361 11.68 10.21 5.81
C TYR A 361 10.40 9.55 6.33
N PHE A 362 9.88 8.61 5.57
CA PHE A 362 8.63 7.90 5.91
C PHE A 362 8.86 6.40 5.80
N SER A 363 8.19 5.63 6.62
CA SER A 363 8.22 4.15 6.56
C SER A 363 7.54 3.59 5.30
N LYS A 364 6.71 4.41 4.65
CA LYS A 364 5.96 4.05 3.44
C LYS A 364 6.53 4.79 2.22
N ASN A 365 6.31 4.24 1.02
CA ASN A 365 6.58 4.96 -0.21
C ASN A 365 5.80 6.28 -0.25
N SER A 366 6.31 7.24 -1.00
CA SER A 366 5.66 8.55 -1.15
C SER A 366 5.68 8.97 -2.61
N HIS A 367 4.53 9.34 -3.12
CA HIS A 367 4.40 10.03 -4.40
C HIS A 367 4.12 11.50 -4.15
N TYR A 368 4.79 12.36 -4.90
CA TYR A 368 4.60 13.80 -4.84
C TYR A 368 4.22 14.32 -6.22
N LEU A 369 3.22 15.18 -6.28
CA LEU A 369 2.83 15.94 -7.46
C LEU A 369 2.93 17.43 -7.14
N VAL A 370 3.72 18.18 -7.88
CA VAL A 370 3.80 19.62 -7.73
C VAL A 370 2.56 20.28 -8.33
N THR A 371 1.80 21.01 -7.53
CA THR A 371 0.56 21.68 -7.96
C THR A 371 0.78 23.15 -8.29
N SER A 372 1.78 23.80 -7.68
CA SER A 372 2.14 25.19 -7.99
C SER A 372 3.56 25.55 -7.54
N GLY A 373 4.09 26.64 -8.09
CA GLY A 373 5.36 27.24 -7.69
C GLY A 373 6.60 26.53 -8.24
N ASN A 374 7.76 26.88 -7.65
CA ASN A 374 9.06 26.32 -7.95
C ASN A 374 9.70 25.82 -6.66
N ILE A 375 10.05 24.57 -6.63
CA ILE A 375 10.52 23.85 -5.44
C ILE A 375 11.82 23.13 -5.79
N LEU A 376 12.79 23.15 -4.89
CA LEU A 376 13.98 22.35 -4.95
C LEU A 376 13.78 21.11 -4.07
N PHE A 377 13.77 19.93 -4.66
CA PHE A 377 13.86 18.66 -3.96
C PHE A 377 15.31 18.36 -3.65
N VAL A 378 15.61 17.98 -2.42
CA VAL A 378 16.93 17.57 -1.94
C VAL A 378 16.82 16.19 -1.34
N SER A 379 17.63 15.25 -1.80
CA SER A 379 17.72 13.90 -1.26
C SER A 379 19.12 13.65 -0.70
N LYS A 380 19.23 12.92 0.42
CA LYS A 380 20.52 12.54 1.00
C LYS A 380 20.57 11.09 1.45
N ASN A 381 21.78 10.53 1.51
CA ASN A 381 22.09 9.24 2.12
C ASN A 381 23.12 9.46 3.26
N GLY A 382 22.73 9.15 4.48
CA GLY A 382 23.53 9.55 5.65
C GLY A 382 23.69 11.08 5.70
N ASN A 383 24.94 11.57 5.68
CA ASN A 383 25.27 12.99 5.69
C ASN A 383 25.51 13.58 4.29
N GLU A 384 25.55 12.76 3.26
CA GLU A 384 25.85 13.19 1.91
C GLU A 384 24.58 13.53 1.13
N VAL A 385 24.59 14.66 0.42
CA VAL A 385 23.54 15.01 -0.53
C VAL A 385 23.75 14.20 -1.80
N ILE A 386 22.74 13.38 -2.14
CA ILE A 386 22.78 12.55 -3.34
C ILE A 386 22.35 13.36 -4.56
N GLU A 387 21.26 14.15 -4.40
CA GLU A 387 20.65 14.82 -5.54
C GLU A 387 19.93 16.10 -5.14
N LYS A 388 19.92 17.06 -6.06
CA LYS A 388 19.11 18.29 -6.00
C LYS A 388 18.36 18.44 -7.32
N LEU A 389 17.03 18.45 -7.27
CA LEU A 389 16.18 18.58 -8.45
C LEU A 389 15.29 19.81 -8.33
N LYS A 390 15.30 20.64 -9.37
CA LYS A 390 14.32 21.72 -9.50
C LYS A 390 13.01 21.15 -10.02
N LEU A 391 11.94 21.41 -9.31
CA LEU A 391 10.60 20.96 -9.61
C LEU A 391 9.70 22.15 -9.91
N SER A 392 8.84 22.00 -10.88
CA SER A 392 7.82 22.96 -11.29
C SER A 392 6.45 22.29 -11.35
N LYS A 393 5.40 23.08 -11.59
CA LYS A 393 4.03 22.56 -11.69
C LYS A 393 3.93 21.38 -12.67
N ASP A 394 3.24 20.34 -12.26
CA ASP A 394 3.00 19.04 -12.93
C ASP A 394 4.23 18.10 -12.97
N ASP A 395 5.38 18.48 -12.39
CA ASP A 395 6.45 17.53 -12.11
C ASP A 395 6.06 16.62 -10.95
N SER A 396 6.56 15.39 -10.97
CA SER A 396 6.22 14.38 -9.99
C SER A 396 7.40 13.52 -9.56
N LEU A 397 7.29 12.97 -8.35
CA LEU A 397 8.31 12.12 -7.74
C LEU A 397 7.66 10.89 -7.12
N TRP A 398 8.32 9.75 -7.22
CA TRP A 398 8.20 8.65 -6.28
C TRP A 398 9.43 8.64 -5.38
N VAL A 399 9.25 8.48 -4.07
CA VAL A 399 10.31 8.41 -3.09
C VAL A 399 10.17 7.11 -2.30
N LYS A 400 11.24 6.36 -2.22
CA LYS A 400 11.37 5.07 -1.54
C LYS A 400 11.11 5.20 -0.02
N PRO A 401 10.58 4.17 0.66
CA PRO A 401 10.55 4.12 2.11
C PRO A 401 11.91 4.41 2.72
N TYR A 402 11.92 5.18 3.81
CA TYR A 402 13.11 5.62 4.57
C TYR A 402 14.12 6.49 3.82
N GLN A 403 13.84 6.89 2.57
CA GLN A 403 14.71 7.83 1.85
C GLN A 403 14.61 9.23 2.46
N SER A 404 15.73 9.72 2.96
CA SER A 404 15.84 11.05 3.57
C SER A 404 15.76 12.14 2.51
N HIS A 405 14.81 13.08 2.65
CA HIS A 405 14.59 14.16 1.67
C HIS A 405 13.98 15.40 2.29
N PHE A 406 14.04 16.52 1.56
CA PHE A 406 13.45 17.80 1.94
C PHE A 406 13.04 18.62 0.72
N PHE A 407 12.17 19.60 0.92
CA PHE A 407 11.72 20.55 -0.11
C PHE A 407 12.06 21.97 0.31
N ILE A 408 12.62 22.76 -0.61
CA ILE A 408 13.04 24.16 -0.42
C ILE A 408 12.36 25.02 -1.47
N GLY A 409 12.01 26.26 -1.13
CA GLY A 409 11.46 27.25 -2.07
C GLY A 409 10.04 27.65 -1.76
N ARG A 410 9.30 28.04 -2.82
CA ARG A 410 7.90 28.46 -2.70
C ARG A 410 7.02 27.69 -3.68
N GLY A 411 6.06 26.95 -3.13
CA GLY A 411 5.14 26.16 -3.95
C GLY A 411 4.28 25.22 -3.14
N SER A 412 3.53 24.40 -3.85
CA SER A 412 2.67 23.40 -3.23
C SER A 412 2.78 22.05 -3.92
N LEU A 413 2.56 21.00 -3.12
CA LEU A 413 2.59 19.61 -3.53
C LEU A 413 1.40 18.85 -2.95
N ILE A 414 1.05 17.77 -3.61
CA ILE A 414 0.23 16.72 -2.99
C ILE A 414 1.15 15.52 -2.75
N LYS A 415 1.12 14.99 -1.53
CA LYS A 415 1.78 13.74 -1.15
C LYS A 415 0.74 12.64 -1.05
N MET A 416 1.03 11.47 -1.63
CA MET A 416 0.23 10.26 -1.47
C MET A 416 1.12 9.08 -1.09
N SER A 417 0.60 8.17 -0.27
CA SER A 417 1.26 6.92 0.14
C SER A 417 0.24 5.79 0.18
N ASN A 418 0.67 4.57 -0.06
CA ASN A 418 -0.22 3.41 -0.02
C ASN A 418 0.35 2.19 0.74
N GLY A 419 1.51 2.32 1.37
CA GLY A 419 2.14 1.25 2.13
C GLY A 419 2.79 0.14 1.28
N GLU A 420 2.87 0.33 -0.04
CA GLU A 420 3.44 -0.67 -0.94
C GLU A 420 4.91 -0.98 -0.56
N GLY A 421 5.20 -2.26 -0.38
CA GLY A 421 6.50 -2.76 0.09
C GLY A 421 6.68 -2.80 1.61
N VAL A 422 6.06 -1.92 2.38
CA VAL A 422 6.11 -1.89 3.85
C VAL A 422 4.77 -1.37 4.37
N ASP A 423 3.84 -2.24 4.68
CA ASP A 423 2.53 -1.90 5.23
C ASP A 423 2.48 -2.10 6.76
N TYR A 424 1.39 -1.67 7.39
CA TYR A 424 1.24 -1.79 8.84
C TYR A 424 1.10 -3.25 9.30
N THR A 425 0.66 -4.16 8.44
CA THR A 425 0.54 -5.59 8.76
C THR A 425 1.92 -6.24 8.84
N ASN A 426 2.86 -5.78 8.01
CA ASN A 426 4.27 -6.15 8.11
C ASN A 426 4.88 -5.67 9.44
N ASP A 427 4.66 -4.40 9.81
CA ASP A 427 5.13 -3.84 11.09
C ASP A 427 4.54 -4.62 12.28
N PHE A 428 3.24 -4.96 12.23
CA PHE A 428 2.57 -5.75 13.25
C PHE A 428 3.18 -7.17 13.35
N SER A 429 3.47 -7.81 12.22
CA SER A 429 4.07 -9.14 12.17
C SER A 429 5.50 -9.13 12.69
N LEU A 430 6.30 -8.11 12.32
CA LEU A 430 7.67 -7.94 12.81
C LEU A 430 7.72 -7.74 14.32
N GLY A 431 6.84 -6.91 14.89
CA GLY A 431 6.77 -6.65 16.32
C GLY A 431 6.40 -7.87 17.19
N ASN A 432 5.92 -8.96 16.58
CA ASN A 432 5.67 -10.23 17.26
C ASN A 432 6.85 -11.22 17.22
N LEU A 433 7.96 -10.86 16.55
CA LEU A 433 9.13 -11.72 16.49
C LEU A 433 9.93 -11.66 17.81
N PHE A 434 10.53 -12.80 18.19
CA PHE A 434 11.37 -12.89 19.38
C PHE A 434 12.56 -11.93 19.34
N ASP A 435 13.20 -11.81 18.17
CA ASP A 435 14.32 -10.90 17.94
C ASP A 435 14.14 -10.22 16.57
N GLU A 436 13.33 -9.17 16.59
CA GLU A 436 12.97 -8.42 15.40
C GLU A 436 14.20 -7.88 14.67
N GLN A 437 15.11 -7.23 15.38
CA GLN A 437 16.26 -6.57 14.76
C GLN A 437 17.20 -7.55 14.06
N ASN A 438 17.52 -8.67 14.70
CA ASN A 438 18.38 -9.67 14.08
C ASN A 438 17.65 -10.42 12.97
N THR A 439 16.34 -10.66 13.11
CA THR A 439 15.53 -11.28 12.06
C THR A 439 15.53 -10.42 10.80
N VAL A 440 15.29 -9.12 10.94
CA VAL A 440 15.31 -8.17 9.80
C VAL A 440 16.71 -8.10 9.18
N LYS A 441 17.78 -7.98 9.98
CA LYS A 441 19.16 -7.97 9.48
C LYS A 441 19.48 -9.24 8.68
N ARG A 442 19.08 -10.41 9.18
CA ARG A 442 19.28 -11.69 8.48
C ARG A 442 18.45 -11.83 7.24
N ALA A 443 17.19 -11.38 7.25
CA ALA A 443 16.33 -11.41 6.08
C ALA A 443 16.93 -10.64 4.89
N PHE A 444 17.61 -9.51 5.16
CA PHE A 444 18.30 -8.74 4.12
C PHE A 444 19.59 -9.40 3.63
N LYS A 445 20.36 -10.02 4.51
CA LYS A 445 21.70 -10.55 4.18
C LYS A 445 22.02 -11.81 4.99
N ASP A 446 21.19 -12.85 4.86
CA ASP A 446 21.50 -14.11 5.53
C ASP A 446 22.71 -14.80 4.86
N ASN A 447 23.87 -14.68 5.50
CA ASN A 447 25.11 -15.34 5.10
C ASN A 447 25.41 -16.60 5.90
N LEU A 448 24.68 -16.84 7.00
CA LEU A 448 25.04 -17.87 7.95
C LEU A 448 24.63 -19.29 7.50
N GLY A 449 23.56 -19.37 6.70
CA GLY A 449 23.01 -20.68 6.35
C GLY A 449 22.35 -21.37 7.55
N TRP A 450 22.11 -22.67 7.43
CA TRP A 450 21.45 -23.45 8.48
C TRP A 450 22.34 -23.68 9.72
N GLY A 451 23.64 -23.61 9.58
CA GLY A 451 24.58 -23.66 10.72
C GLY A 451 25.04 -25.06 11.14
N TYR A 452 24.60 -26.09 10.44
CA TYR A 452 25.06 -27.48 10.65
C TYR A 452 25.63 -28.02 9.33
N ASP A 453 26.77 -28.69 9.39
CA ASP A 453 27.40 -29.36 8.25
C ASP A 453 26.86 -30.80 8.08
#